data_b05de7c68859e8a82ed30e3106b6e6c0
#
_entry.id   b05de7c68859e8a82ed30e3106b6e6c0
#
_cell.length_a   1.000
_cell.length_b   1.000
_cell.length_c   1.000
_cell.angle_alpha   90.00
_cell.angle_beta   90.00
_cell.angle_gamma   90.00
#
_symmetry.space_group_name_H-M   'P 1'
#
loop_
_entity.id
_entity.type
_entity.pdbx_description
1 polymer ?
#
loop_
_entity_poly.entity_id
_entity_poly.type
_entity_poly.pdbx_seq_one_letter_code
_entity_poly.pdbx_strand_id
1 'polypeptide(L)'
;MRKIALLSTALTCAAGATLAEGLPGVSDGPGPNMVIEVASADGTQKGTITLDLYEDKAPSHVARLVELAESGAYDGVVFHRVIDGFMAQTGDVEHGKQDGDTSRAGMGGSDLPDLEAEFNDVSFQQGTVGMARSQDPNSANSQFFIDLAPATFLDGEYTVVGQLVDGWDVLNSVKKGDSDANGAVEEPDYMAEVTIEK
;
A
#
# COMPACT_ATOMS: atom_id res chain seq x y z
N MET A 1 19.26 8.77 64.90
CA MET A 1 19.05 9.37 63.57
C MET A 1 18.97 8.24 62.54
N ARG A 2 17.77 7.84 62.16
CA ARG A 2 17.53 6.75 61.17
C ARG A 2 17.38 7.39 59.79
N LYS A 3 18.27 7.03 58.86
CA LYS A 3 18.17 7.42 57.44
C LYS A 3 17.21 6.48 56.73
N ILE A 4 16.10 7.02 56.23
CA ILE A 4 15.15 6.32 55.35
C ILE A 4 15.66 6.48 53.93
N ALA A 5 16.00 5.36 53.28
CA ALA A 5 16.33 5.32 51.87
C ALA A 5 15.01 5.14 51.09
N LEU A 6 14.67 6.13 50.23
CA LEU A 6 13.59 6.02 49.25
C LEU A 6 14.09 5.21 48.05
N LEU A 7 13.52 4.04 47.88
CA LEU A 7 13.67 3.23 46.65
C LEU A 7 12.72 3.77 45.58
N SER A 8 13.27 4.41 44.55
CA SER A 8 12.51 4.82 43.36
C SER A 8 12.42 3.63 42.39
N THR A 9 11.26 3.01 42.29
CA THR A 9 10.95 2.01 41.28
C THR A 9 10.59 2.71 39.96
N ALA A 10 11.52 2.69 39.02
CA ALA A 10 11.22 3.10 37.64
C ALA A 10 10.35 2.02 36.98
N LEU A 11 9.09 2.38 36.67
CA LEU A 11 8.17 1.57 35.89
C LEU A 11 8.53 1.75 34.42
N THR A 12 9.27 0.79 33.83
CA THR A 12 9.49 0.70 32.39
C THR A 12 8.22 0.23 31.74
N CYS A 13 7.50 1.15 31.09
CA CYS A 13 6.46 0.80 30.14
C CYS A 13 7.13 0.20 28.90
N ALA A 14 7.12 -1.13 28.78
CA ALA A 14 7.40 -1.80 27.52
C ALA A 14 6.17 -1.57 26.63
N ALA A 15 6.29 -0.71 25.61
CA ALA A 15 5.35 -0.68 24.52
C ALA A 15 5.45 -2.03 23.81
N GLY A 16 4.46 -2.89 24.01
CA GLY A 16 4.33 -4.12 23.24
C GLY A 16 4.03 -3.74 21.80
N ALA A 17 4.99 -3.94 20.90
CA ALA A 17 4.68 -3.98 19.49
C ALA A 17 3.71 -5.16 19.26
N THR A 18 2.47 -4.87 18.96
CA THR A 18 1.56 -5.88 18.38
C THR A 18 2.14 -6.21 17.01
N LEU A 19 2.61 -7.44 16.83
CA LEU A 19 2.95 -7.95 15.51
C LEU A 19 1.66 -7.85 14.67
N ALA A 20 1.72 -7.11 13.57
CA ALA A 20 0.66 -7.11 12.59
C ALA A 20 0.56 -8.55 12.03
N GLU A 21 -0.66 -9.08 11.92
CA GLU A 21 -0.86 -10.44 11.42
C GLU A 21 -0.96 -10.40 9.89
N GLY A 22 -0.12 -11.20 9.21
CA GLY A 22 -0.22 -11.46 7.78
C GLY A 22 -1.47 -12.31 7.45
N LEU A 23 -1.80 -12.42 6.18
CA LEU A 23 -2.90 -13.26 5.72
C LEU A 23 -2.55 -14.74 5.93
N PRO A 24 -3.50 -15.58 6.42
CA PRO A 24 -3.24 -17.00 6.63
C PRO A 24 -2.81 -17.73 5.34
N GLY A 25 -1.66 -18.40 5.39
CA GLY A 25 -1.12 -19.17 4.27
C GLY A 25 -0.32 -18.37 3.25
N VAL A 26 -0.16 -17.08 3.45
CA VAL A 26 0.73 -16.23 2.66
C VAL A 26 2.10 -16.19 3.36
N SER A 27 3.16 -16.36 2.61
CA SER A 27 4.55 -16.30 3.08
C SER A 27 5.33 -15.36 2.18
N ASP A 28 6.26 -14.65 2.79
CA ASP A 28 7.26 -13.85 2.10
C ASP A 28 8.05 -14.67 1.09
N GLY A 29 8.20 -14.17 -0.13
CA GLY A 29 8.95 -14.78 -1.24
C GLY A 29 10.38 -14.27 -1.32
N PRO A 30 11.10 -14.57 -2.41
CA PRO A 30 12.49 -14.14 -2.60
C PRO A 30 12.62 -12.72 -3.20
N GLY A 31 11.51 -12.05 -3.52
CA GLY A 31 11.48 -10.74 -4.15
C GLY A 31 11.80 -9.59 -3.19
N PRO A 32 11.94 -8.37 -3.69
CA PRO A 32 12.04 -7.20 -2.82
C PRO A 32 10.70 -6.94 -2.12
N ASN A 33 10.76 -6.49 -0.87
CA ASN A 33 9.60 -6.09 -0.10
C ASN A 33 9.39 -4.58 -0.16
N MET A 34 8.17 -4.14 -0.50
CA MET A 34 7.75 -2.76 -0.34
C MET A 34 7.09 -2.60 1.02
N VAL A 35 7.71 -1.78 1.88
CA VAL A 35 7.23 -1.48 3.23
C VAL A 35 6.59 -0.09 3.22
N ILE A 36 5.31 -0.01 3.62
CA ILE A 36 4.49 1.20 3.55
C ILE A 36 4.06 1.58 4.97
N GLU A 37 4.52 2.69 5.50
CA GLU A 37 3.96 3.29 6.71
C GLU A 37 2.67 4.02 6.37
N VAL A 38 1.58 3.68 7.04
CA VAL A 38 0.26 4.27 6.79
C VAL A 38 -0.12 5.25 7.89
N ALA A 39 -0.57 6.43 7.50
CA ALA A 39 -1.12 7.42 8.42
C ALA A 39 -2.51 7.89 7.96
N SER A 40 -3.33 8.32 8.92
CA SER A 40 -4.61 8.99 8.63
C SER A 40 -4.39 10.44 8.21
N ALA A 41 -5.42 11.06 7.62
CA ALA A 41 -5.38 12.43 7.11
C ALA A 41 -4.87 13.48 8.13
N ASP A 42 -5.06 13.24 9.43
CA ASP A 42 -4.58 14.10 10.52
C ASP A 42 -3.12 13.81 10.95
N GLY A 43 -2.44 12.86 10.27
CA GLY A 43 -1.06 12.46 10.55
C GLY A 43 -0.91 11.39 11.64
N THR A 44 -2.02 10.86 12.18
CA THR A 44 -1.95 9.76 13.15
C THR A 44 -1.49 8.47 12.47
N GLN A 45 -0.40 7.86 12.96
CA GLN A 45 0.12 6.60 12.44
C GLN A 45 -0.86 5.46 12.67
N LYS A 46 -1.10 4.66 11.64
CA LYS A 46 -1.98 3.47 11.67
C LYS A 46 -1.20 2.17 11.76
N GLY A 47 0.02 2.14 11.25
CA GLY A 47 0.92 0.99 11.24
C GLY A 47 1.57 0.80 9.88
N THR A 48 2.08 -0.39 9.64
CA THR A 48 2.86 -0.73 8.46
C THR A 48 2.19 -1.83 7.65
N ILE A 49 2.29 -1.74 6.33
CA ILE A 49 1.90 -2.77 5.35
C ILE A 49 3.17 -3.25 4.67
N THR A 50 3.36 -4.55 4.51
CA THR A 50 4.48 -5.14 3.77
C THR A 50 3.96 -5.92 2.57
N LEU A 51 4.44 -5.57 1.38
CA LEU A 51 4.11 -6.21 0.10
C LEU A 51 5.34 -6.94 -0.42
N ASP A 52 5.26 -8.25 -0.63
CA ASP A 52 6.24 -9.03 -1.39
C ASP A 52 6.02 -8.78 -2.89
N LEU A 53 7.02 -8.29 -3.60
CA LEU A 53 6.92 -7.93 -5.01
C LEU A 53 7.43 -9.07 -5.91
N TYR A 54 6.64 -9.43 -6.91
CA TYR A 54 6.89 -10.57 -7.80
C TYR A 54 7.74 -10.16 -9.01
N GLU A 55 9.04 -9.90 -8.81
CA GLU A 55 9.98 -9.51 -9.85
C GLU A 55 10.07 -10.53 -11.00
N ASP A 56 9.89 -11.83 -10.71
CA ASP A 56 9.88 -12.89 -11.71
C ASP A 56 8.62 -12.93 -12.58
N LYS A 57 7.52 -12.32 -12.12
CA LYS A 57 6.21 -12.30 -12.81
C LYS A 57 5.95 -11.01 -13.58
N ALA A 58 6.44 -9.89 -13.08
CA ALA A 58 6.21 -8.56 -13.66
C ALA A 58 7.45 -7.67 -13.49
N PRO A 59 8.59 -8.02 -14.12
CA PRO A 59 9.87 -7.36 -13.89
C PRO A 59 9.86 -5.86 -14.16
N SER A 60 9.21 -5.40 -15.23
CA SER A 60 9.16 -3.98 -15.58
C SER A 60 8.30 -3.17 -14.61
N HIS A 61 7.18 -3.75 -14.17
CA HIS A 61 6.29 -3.10 -13.21
C HIS A 61 6.91 -3.06 -11.82
N VAL A 62 7.54 -4.16 -11.37
CA VAL A 62 8.23 -4.19 -10.07
C VAL A 62 9.40 -3.22 -10.06
N ALA A 63 10.20 -3.16 -11.13
CA ALA A 63 11.28 -2.18 -11.24
C ALA A 63 10.76 -0.73 -11.12
N ARG A 64 9.60 -0.41 -11.72
CA ARG A 64 8.94 0.90 -11.59
C ARG A 64 8.51 1.18 -10.16
N LEU A 65 7.87 0.23 -9.47
CA LEU A 65 7.46 0.40 -8.08
C LEU A 65 8.66 0.64 -7.17
N VAL A 66 9.75 -0.13 -7.37
CA VAL A 66 11.01 0.03 -6.63
C VAL A 66 11.64 1.40 -6.89
N GLU A 67 11.75 1.83 -8.16
CA GLU A 67 12.32 3.14 -8.53
C GLU A 67 11.55 4.30 -7.88
N LEU A 68 10.22 4.26 -7.90
CA LEU A 68 9.39 5.31 -7.32
C LEU A 68 9.43 5.29 -5.78
N ALA A 69 9.52 4.12 -5.15
CA ALA A 69 9.70 4.00 -3.70
C ALA A 69 11.08 4.51 -3.26
N GLU A 70 12.15 4.03 -3.89
CA GLU A 70 13.53 4.45 -3.56
C GLU A 70 13.78 5.94 -3.80
N SER A 71 13.05 6.58 -4.73
CA SER A 71 13.11 8.03 -4.97
C SER A 71 12.25 8.86 -3.99
N GLY A 72 11.47 8.23 -3.10
CA GLY A 72 10.51 8.90 -2.22
C GLY A 72 9.28 9.45 -2.96
N ALA A 73 9.05 9.03 -4.22
CA ALA A 73 7.92 9.52 -5.00
C ALA A 73 6.56 9.09 -4.40
N TYR A 74 6.51 7.97 -3.69
CA TYR A 74 5.30 7.50 -3.02
C TYR A 74 5.05 8.12 -1.65
N ASP A 75 6.01 8.80 -1.03
CA ASP A 75 5.82 9.43 0.27
C ASP A 75 4.73 10.50 0.22
N GLY A 76 3.80 10.45 1.14
CA GLY A 76 2.65 11.36 1.20
C GLY A 76 1.52 11.06 0.20
N VAL A 77 1.59 9.97 -0.57
CA VAL A 77 0.56 9.64 -1.57
C VAL A 77 -0.65 8.97 -0.90
N VAL A 78 -1.84 9.48 -1.20
CA VAL A 78 -3.10 9.07 -0.56
C VAL A 78 -3.70 7.79 -1.17
N PHE A 79 -4.47 7.08 -0.35
CA PHE A 79 -5.41 6.05 -0.83
C PHE A 79 -6.69 6.73 -1.34
N HIS A 80 -6.65 7.19 -2.58
CA HIS A 80 -7.69 8.05 -3.16
C HIS A 80 -8.99 7.31 -3.49
N ARG A 81 -8.93 5.98 -3.67
CA ARG A 81 -10.08 5.15 -4.00
C ARG A 81 -10.05 3.84 -3.21
N VAL A 82 -11.02 3.65 -2.32
CA VAL A 82 -11.11 2.46 -1.48
C VAL A 82 -12.55 1.96 -1.47
N ILE A 83 -12.77 0.76 -2.02
CA ILE A 83 -14.09 0.12 -2.07
C ILE A 83 -14.08 -1.05 -1.10
N ASP A 84 -14.92 -0.99 -0.08
CA ASP A 84 -15.07 -2.06 0.91
C ASP A 84 -15.44 -3.39 0.25
N GLY A 85 -14.75 -4.47 0.64
CA GLY A 85 -14.94 -5.78 0.03
C GLY A 85 -14.46 -5.92 -1.41
N PHE A 86 -13.67 -4.93 -1.92
CA PHE A 86 -13.04 -5.03 -3.24
C PHE A 86 -11.55 -4.68 -3.16
N MET A 87 -11.15 -3.40 -3.16
CA MET A 87 -9.74 -3.03 -3.19
C MET A 87 -9.47 -1.64 -2.59
N ALA A 88 -8.20 -1.38 -2.24
CA ALA A 88 -7.66 -0.07 -1.89
C ALA A 88 -6.65 0.37 -2.96
N GLN A 89 -6.90 1.48 -3.65
CA GLN A 89 -6.06 2.01 -4.74
C GLN A 89 -5.34 3.28 -4.30
N THR A 90 -4.06 3.36 -4.68
CA THR A 90 -3.11 4.43 -4.35
C THR A 90 -2.10 4.64 -5.48
N GLY A 91 -1.02 5.39 -5.23
CA GLY A 91 0.13 5.47 -6.13
C GLY A 91 0.05 6.57 -7.20
N ASP A 92 -0.91 7.49 -7.13
CA ASP A 92 -0.91 8.69 -7.98
C ASP A 92 0.11 9.70 -7.44
N VAL A 93 1.32 9.67 -7.98
CA VAL A 93 2.42 10.52 -7.53
C VAL A 93 2.33 11.97 -8.01
N GLU A 94 1.48 12.24 -9.02
CA GLU A 94 1.26 13.58 -9.59
C GLU A 94 0.20 14.38 -8.81
N HIS A 95 -0.96 13.76 -8.56
CA HIS A 95 -2.12 14.44 -7.99
C HIS A 95 -2.55 13.90 -6.62
N GLY A 96 -1.87 12.84 -6.14
CA GLY A 96 -2.26 12.17 -4.90
C GLY A 96 -1.47 12.57 -3.66
N LYS A 97 -0.74 13.69 -3.66
CA LYS A 97 0.03 14.14 -2.48
C LYS A 97 -0.89 14.73 -1.41
N GLN A 98 -0.80 14.22 -0.17
CA GLN A 98 -1.65 14.59 0.97
C GLN A 98 -1.57 16.08 1.33
N ASP A 99 -0.42 16.72 1.11
CA ASP A 99 -0.18 18.15 1.36
C ASP A 99 -0.62 19.07 0.20
N GLY A 100 -1.17 18.50 -0.89
CA GLY A 100 -1.60 19.18 -2.10
C GLY A 100 -3.12 19.15 -2.33
N ASP A 101 -3.53 19.52 -3.55
CA ASP A 101 -4.91 19.39 -4.02
C ASP A 101 -5.15 17.98 -4.57
N THR A 102 -5.80 17.14 -3.78
CA THR A 102 -6.13 15.76 -4.13
C THR A 102 -7.43 15.60 -4.93
N SER A 103 -8.08 16.69 -5.38
CA SER A 103 -9.34 16.63 -6.15
C SER A 103 -9.22 15.88 -7.48
N ARG A 104 -7.99 15.72 -7.98
CA ARG A 104 -7.67 14.98 -9.20
C ARG A 104 -6.94 13.65 -8.92
N ALA A 105 -6.80 13.25 -7.66
CA ALA A 105 -6.13 12.00 -7.31
C ALA A 105 -6.78 10.80 -8.02
N GLY A 106 -5.95 9.96 -8.59
CA GLY A 106 -6.36 8.83 -9.45
C GLY A 106 -6.32 9.14 -10.95
N MET A 107 -6.05 10.38 -11.37
CA MET A 107 -5.99 10.79 -12.77
C MET A 107 -4.56 10.97 -13.30
N GLY A 108 -3.56 10.97 -12.42
CA GLY A 108 -2.16 11.19 -12.76
C GLY A 108 -1.29 9.93 -12.68
N GLY A 109 0.00 10.13 -12.92
CA GLY A 109 1.04 9.12 -12.88
C GLY A 109 2.40 9.73 -12.60
N SER A 110 3.47 9.02 -12.89
CA SER A 110 4.83 9.57 -12.90
C SER A 110 5.17 10.18 -14.26
N ASP A 111 6.24 10.97 -14.32
CA ASP A 111 6.79 11.50 -15.59
C ASP A 111 7.47 10.42 -16.46
N LEU A 112 7.55 9.17 -15.97
CA LEU A 112 8.13 8.05 -16.68
C LEU A 112 7.13 7.49 -17.71
N PRO A 113 7.61 6.82 -18.80
CA PRO A 113 6.73 6.22 -19.80
C PRO A 113 5.78 5.18 -19.20
N ASP A 114 4.61 5.03 -19.79
CA ASP A 114 3.69 3.96 -19.46
C ASP A 114 4.33 2.59 -19.71
N LEU A 115 3.84 1.57 -19.01
CA LEU A 115 4.36 0.21 -19.04
C LEU A 115 3.46 -0.69 -19.90
N GLU A 116 4.08 -1.53 -20.71
CA GLU A 116 3.39 -2.62 -21.39
C GLU A 116 2.88 -3.64 -20.36
N ALA A 117 1.72 -4.23 -20.60
CA ALA A 117 1.14 -5.21 -19.70
C ALA A 117 2.02 -6.45 -19.54
N GLU A 118 2.20 -6.89 -18.30
CA GLU A 118 2.88 -8.14 -17.91
C GLU A 118 1.89 -9.10 -17.26
N PHE A 119 0.81 -9.47 -18.01
CA PHE A 119 -0.20 -10.40 -17.48
C PHE A 119 0.43 -11.74 -17.16
N ASN A 120 0.08 -12.30 -16.01
CA ASN A 120 0.64 -13.54 -15.51
C ASN A 120 -0.45 -14.47 -14.95
N ASP A 121 -0.05 -15.61 -14.44
CA ASP A 121 -0.93 -16.70 -13.99
C ASP A 121 -1.36 -16.60 -12.51
N VAL A 122 -0.97 -15.51 -11.82
CA VAL A 122 -1.36 -15.27 -10.43
C VAL A 122 -2.81 -14.77 -10.40
N SER A 123 -3.65 -15.43 -9.61
CA SER A 123 -5.05 -15.04 -9.46
C SER A 123 -5.22 -13.94 -8.42
N PHE A 124 -6.11 -12.99 -8.67
CA PHE A 124 -6.47 -11.92 -7.75
C PHE A 124 -7.28 -12.48 -6.56
N GLN A 125 -6.59 -12.68 -5.46
CA GLN A 125 -7.13 -13.10 -4.18
C GLN A 125 -7.01 -11.96 -3.16
N GLN A 126 -7.54 -12.14 -1.96
CA GLN A 126 -7.35 -11.18 -0.88
C GLN A 126 -5.85 -10.91 -0.65
N GLY A 127 -5.47 -9.63 -0.63
CA GLY A 127 -4.09 -9.18 -0.47
C GLY A 127 -3.27 -9.14 -1.76
N THR A 128 -3.77 -9.62 -2.90
CA THR A 128 -3.05 -9.51 -4.18
C THR A 128 -2.89 -8.05 -4.58
N VAL A 129 -1.71 -7.70 -5.10
CA VAL A 129 -1.36 -6.36 -5.57
C VAL A 129 -1.37 -6.34 -7.09
N GLY A 130 -2.17 -5.45 -7.67
CA GLY A 130 -2.28 -5.25 -9.11
C GLY A 130 -1.94 -3.82 -9.53
N MET A 131 -1.39 -3.67 -10.75
CA MET A 131 -1.18 -2.33 -11.32
C MET A 131 -2.48 -1.75 -11.85
N ALA A 132 -2.79 -0.53 -11.45
CA ALA A 132 -3.90 0.22 -12.03
C ALA A 132 -3.53 0.74 -13.42
N ARG A 133 -4.54 0.83 -14.30
CA ARG A 133 -4.40 1.27 -15.69
C ARG A 133 -5.67 1.96 -16.21
N SER A 134 -5.56 2.64 -17.33
CA SER A 134 -6.71 3.13 -18.08
C SER A 134 -7.40 2.01 -18.89
N GLN A 135 -8.13 2.36 -19.93
CA GLN A 135 -8.72 1.36 -20.83
C GLN A 135 -7.66 0.62 -21.68
N ASP A 136 -6.54 1.29 -21.99
CA ASP A 136 -5.42 0.65 -22.67
C ASP A 136 -4.67 -0.27 -21.70
N PRO A 137 -4.52 -1.58 -21.98
CA PRO A 137 -3.75 -2.47 -21.13
C PRO A 137 -2.28 -2.06 -20.94
N ASN A 138 -1.71 -1.28 -21.88
CA ASN A 138 -0.35 -0.78 -21.86
C ASN A 138 -0.25 0.65 -21.30
N SER A 139 -1.10 1.02 -20.35
CA SER A 139 -1.15 2.35 -19.73
C SER A 139 -0.92 2.33 -18.21
N ALA A 140 -0.40 1.24 -17.67
CA ALA A 140 0.05 1.22 -16.28
C ALA A 140 1.25 2.15 -16.09
N ASN A 141 1.31 2.87 -14.96
CA ASN A 141 2.39 3.84 -14.72
C ASN A 141 2.91 3.77 -13.28
N SER A 142 2.25 4.44 -12.32
CA SER A 142 2.65 4.47 -10.92
C SER A 142 1.59 3.95 -9.96
N GLN A 143 0.31 3.96 -10.38
CA GLN A 143 -0.80 3.58 -9.52
C GLN A 143 -0.93 2.06 -9.39
N PHE A 144 -1.24 1.62 -8.17
CA PHE A 144 -1.50 0.21 -7.86
C PHE A 144 -2.66 0.07 -6.87
N PHE A 145 -3.20 -1.12 -6.77
CA PHE A 145 -4.26 -1.45 -5.82
C PHE A 145 -3.94 -2.75 -5.09
N ILE A 146 -4.50 -2.88 -3.90
CA ILE A 146 -4.38 -4.08 -3.06
C ILE A 146 -5.80 -4.61 -2.82
N ASP A 147 -6.04 -5.86 -3.14
CA ASP A 147 -7.36 -6.47 -3.01
C ASP A 147 -7.75 -6.70 -1.55
N LEU A 148 -8.93 -6.22 -1.16
CA LEU A 148 -9.51 -6.46 0.17
C LEU A 148 -10.33 -7.75 0.22
N ALA A 149 -10.68 -8.31 -0.92
CA ALA A 149 -11.39 -9.57 -1.10
C ALA A 149 -11.02 -10.21 -2.43
N PRO A 150 -11.31 -11.50 -2.68
CA PRO A 150 -11.05 -12.15 -3.97
C PRO A 150 -11.72 -11.42 -5.13
N ALA A 151 -10.94 -11.11 -6.19
CA ALA A 151 -11.35 -10.38 -7.39
C ALA A 151 -10.94 -11.12 -8.68
N THR A 152 -11.23 -12.42 -8.75
CA THR A 152 -10.81 -13.32 -9.85
C THR A 152 -11.30 -12.89 -11.24
N PHE A 153 -12.25 -11.97 -11.32
CA PHE A 153 -12.69 -11.35 -12.58
C PHE A 153 -11.64 -10.42 -13.19
N LEU A 154 -10.55 -10.10 -12.45
CA LEU A 154 -9.39 -9.33 -12.93
C LEU A 154 -8.28 -10.22 -13.50
N ASP A 155 -8.37 -11.56 -13.34
CA ASP A 155 -7.35 -12.52 -13.78
C ASP A 155 -7.11 -12.39 -15.29
N GLY A 156 -5.85 -12.21 -15.69
CA GLY A 156 -5.47 -12.02 -17.09
C GLY A 156 -5.81 -10.65 -17.71
N GLU A 157 -6.47 -9.77 -16.96
CA GLU A 157 -6.84 -8.42 -17.39
C GLU A 157 -5.97 -7.33 -16.76
N TYR A 158 -5.32 -7.62 -15.62
CA TYR A 158 -4.43 -6.72 -14.92
C TYR A 158 -3.11 -7.43 -14.59
N THR A 159 -2.01 -6.66 -14.54
CA THR A 159 -0.70 -7.16 -14.14
C THR A 159 -0.65 -7.32 -12.62
N VAL A 160 -0.50 -8.55 -12.14
CA VAL A 160 -0.20 -8.81 -10.72
C VAL A 160 1.29 -8.53 -10.47
N VAL A 161 1.59 -7.75 -9.45
CA VAL A 161 2.95 -7.31 -9.11
C VAL A 161 3.42 -7.78 -7.73
N GLY A 162 2.53 -8.37 -6.92
CA GLY A 162 2.91 -8.81 -5.59
C GLY A 162 1.73 -9.27 -4.73
N GLN A 163 2.04 -9.44 -3.45
CA GLN A 163 1.10 -9.92 -2.44
C GLN A 163 1.38 -9.25 -1.09
N LEU A 164 0.34 -8.94 -0.34
CA LEU A 164 0.43 -8.53 1.06
C LEU A 164 0.93 -9.71 1.91
N VAL A 165 2.05 -9.52 2.60
CA VAL A 165 2.63 -10.52 3.51
C VAL A 165 2.49 -10.15 4.98
N ASP A 166 2.36 -8.86 5.29
CA ASP A 166 2.10 -8.37 6.66
C ASP A 166 1.29 -7.07 6.64
N GLY A 167 0.60 -6.76 7.75
CA GLY A 167 -0.16 -5.52 7.91
C GLY A 167 -1.60 -5.57 7.42
N TRP A 168 -2.24 -6.76 7.37
CA TRP A 168 -3.65 -6.89 6.98
C TRP A 168 -4.59 -5.98 7.77
N ASP A 169 -4.41 -5.89 9.08
CA ASP A 169 -5.24 -5.06 9.94
C ASP A 169 -5.12 -3.58 9.60
N VAL A 170 -3.89 -3.14 9.27
CA VAL A 170 -3.61 -1.77 8.83
C VAL A 170 -4.29 -1.50 7.50
N LEU A 171 -4.10 -2.36 6.49
CA LEU A 171 -4.77 -2.23 5.18
C LEU A 171 -6.29 -2.20 5.32
N ASN A 172 -6.85 -3.12 6.12
CA ASN A 172 -8.29 -3.19 6.33
C ASN A 172 -8.83 -1.98 7.12
N SER A 173 -7.98 -1.29 7.88
CA SER A 173 -8.33 -0.06 8.60
C SER A 173 -8.28 1.20 7.75
N VAL A 174 -7.72 1.14 6.53
CA VAL A 174 -7.68 2.28 5.60
C VAL A 174 -9.10 2.77 5.34
N LYS A 175 -9.28 4.11 5.38
CA LYS A 175 -10.58 4.75 5.27
C LYS A 175 -11.26 4.37 3.95
N LYS A 176 -12.47 3.83 4.06
CA LYS A 176 -13.28 3.43 2.91
C LYS A 176 -13.92 4.67 2.26
N GLY A 177 -13.99 4.65 0.95
CA GLY A 177 -14.66 5.68 0.17
C GLY A 177 -16.16 5.47 0.06
N ASP A 178 -16.84 6.47 -0.51
CA ASP A 178 -18.26 6.41 -0.78
C ASP A 178 -18.53 5.44 -1.96
N SER A 179 -19.35 4.42 -1.73
CA SER A 179 -19.75 3.44 -2.75
C SER A 179 -20.49 4.09 -3.93
N ASP A 180 -21.29 5.14 -3.67
CA ASP A 180 -22.06 5.84 -4.71
C ASP A 180 -21.14 6.76 -5.56
N ALA A 181 -19.97 7.13 -5.01
CA ALA A 181 -18.90 7.86 -5.69
C ALA A 181 -17.76 6.96 -6.18
N ASN A 182 -18.03 5.69 -6.51
CA ASN A 182 -17.03 4.73 -6.99
C ASN A 182 -15.83 4.55 -6.03
N GLY A 183 -16.05 4.67 -4.73
CA GLY A 183 -15.02 4.49 -3.72
C GLY A 183 -14.11 5.70 -3.49
N ALA A 184 -14.45 6.87 -4.01
CA ALA A 184 -13.69 8.09 -3.76
C ALA A 184 -13.66 8.41 -2.26
N VAL A 185 -12.47 8.70 -1.73
CA VAL A 185 -12.26 8.91 -0.30
C VAL A 185 -12.10 10.39 0.00
N GLU A 186 -12.99 10.93 0.86
CA GLU A 186 -12.81 12.26 1.44
C GLU A 186 -11.84 12.19 2.63
N GLU A 187 -10.88 13.12 2.72
CA GLU A 187 -9.82 13.11 3.73
C GLU A 187 -9.15 11.71 3.83
N PRO A 188 -8.49 11.26 2.76
CA PRO A 188 -7.97 9.90 2.67
C PRO A 188 -6.77 9.68 3.61
N ASP A 189 -6.60 8.44 4.05
CA ASP A 189 -5.35 7.97 4.61
C ASP A 189 -4.26 7.99 3.54
N TYR A 190 -2.99 8.00 3.94
CA TYR A 190 -1.88 8.12 3.01
C TYR A 190 -0.68 7.25 3.40
N MET A 191 0.18 7.00 2.42
CA MET A 191 1.49 6.37 2.61
C MET A 191 2.45 7.43 3.16
N ALA A 192 2.78 7.37 4.46
CA ALA A 192 3.62 8.37 5.12
C ALA A 192 5.08 8.25 4.68
N GLU A 193 5.56 7.02 4.57
CA GLU A 193 6.88 6.66 4.06
C GLU A 193 6.79 5.32 3.33
N VAL A 194 7.52 5.18 2.23
CA VAL A 194 7.59 3.93 1.45
C VAL A 194 9.06 3.57 1.22
N THR A 195 9.44 2.37 1.67
CA THR A 195 10.82 1.88 1.56
C THR A 195 10.86 0.50 0.89
N ILE A 196 12.04 0.13 0.38
CA ILE A 196 12.30 -1.19 -0.21
C ILE A 196 13.29 -1.96 0.68
N GLU A 197 12.87 -3.15 1.12
CA GLU A 197 13.72 -4.13 1.80
C GLU A 197 14.11 -5.25 0.81
N LYS A 198 15.39 -5.69 0.86
CA LYS A 198 15.96 -6.70 -0.07
C LYS A 198 16.38 -7.93 0.69
#